data_249fa9da8ee3ad056ed18125dafc338b
#
_entry.id   249fa9da8ee3ad056ed18125dafc338b
#
_cell.length_a   1.000
_cell.length_b   1.000
_cell.length_c   1.000
_cell.angle_alpha   90.00
_cell.angle_beta   90.00
_cell.angle_gamma   90.00
#
_symmetry.space_group_name_H-M   'P 1'
#
loop_
_entity.id
_entity.type
_entity.pdbx_description
1 polymer ?
#
loop_
_entity_poly.entity_id
_entity_poly.type
_entity_poly.pdbx_seq_one_letter_code
_entity_poly.pdbx_strand_id
1 'polypeptide(L)'
;MGTPLVIDTHCAIDGDELAWRFEPAGGPGGQHANRSHTRAVVTFDIAASPSLTASQRARLIRKLGPVLTVAADDERSQRRNREAAQRRLVQRLADALYVPPPRRKTRPSAGSVRRRLEEKSQHAQRKAGRRRVERDD
;
A
#
# COMPACT_ATOMS: atom_id res chain seq x y z
N MET A 1 -23.53 17.09 -8.24
CA MET A 1 -22.20 16.91 -7.61
C MET A 1 -22.38 16.04 -6.40
N GLY A 2 -21.66 14.93 -6.35
CA GLY A 2 -21.70 14.02 -5.22
C GLY A 2 -20.89 14.55 -4.02
N THR A 3 -21.03 13.88 -2.90
CA THR A 3 -20.21 14.18 -1.73
C THR A 3 -18.74 13.87 -2.05
N PRO A 4 -17.82 14.82 -1.84
CA PRO A 4 -16.41 14.60 -2.13
C PRO A 4 -15.82 13.52 -1.20
N LEU A 5 -15.06 12.62 -1.79
CA LEU A 5 -14.34 11.56 -1.10
C LEU A 5 -12.87 11.96 -0.99
N VAL A 6 -12.43 12.29 0.21
CA VAL A 6 -11.04 12.66 0.46
C VAL A 6 -10.17 11.41 0.45
N ILE A 7 -9.20 11.37 -0.45
CA ILE A 7 -8.23 10.27 -0.56
C ILE A 7 -6.99 10.59 0.28
N ASP A 8 -6.40 11.76 0.05
CA ASP A 8 -5.29 12.30 0.84
C ASP A 8 -5.35 13.83 0.88
N THR A 9 -4.31 14.49 1.40
CA THR A 9 -4.25 15.94 1.52
C THR A 9 -4.28 16.69 0.17
N HIS A 10 -4.02 15.99 -0.93
CA HIS A 10 -3.90 16.57 -2.27
C HIS A 10 -4.85 15.95 -3.30
N CYS A 11 -5.64 14.97 -2.88
CA CYS A 11 -6.54 14.24 -3.76
C CYS A 11 -7.89 14.01 -3.12
N ALA A 12 -8.93 14.46 -3.81
CA ALA A 12 -10.31 14.13 -3.51
C ALA A 12 -11.02 13.81 -4.82
N ILE A 13 -11.92 12.84 -4.80
CA ILE A 13 -12.74 12.46 -5.95
C ILE A 13 -14.20 12.74 -5.67
N ASP A 14 -15.00 12.94 -6.71
CA ASP A 14 -16.44 13.11 -6.57
C ASP A 14 -17.10 11.74 -6.34
N GLY A 15 -18.00 11.65 -5.36
CA GLY A 15 -18.73 10.41 -5.08
C GLY A 15 -19.59 9.94 -6.27
N ASP A 16 -20.00 10.83 -7.16
CA ASP A 16 -20.74 10.50 -8.37
C ASP A 16 -19.91 9.78 -9.44
N GLU A 17 -18.58 9.81 -9.32
CA GLU A 17 -17.67 9.04 -10.18
C GLU A 17 -17.62 7.54 -9.81
N LEU A 18 -18.21 7.16 -8.68
CA LEU A 18 -18.27 5.78 -8.21
C LEU A 18 -19.51 5.07 -8.75
N ALA A 19 -19.31 3.97 -9.45
CA ALA A 19 -20.37 3.08 -9.87
C ALA A 19 -20.59 1.99 -8.82
N TRP A 20 -21.79 1.88 -8.31
CA TRP A 20 -22.17 0.91 -7.28
C TRP A 20 -23.00 -0.22 -7.87
N ARG A 21 -22.70 -1.45 -7.45
CA ARG A 21 -23.49 -2.65 -7.73
C ARG A 21 -23.64 -3.45 -6.44
N PHE A 22 -24.82 -3.98 -6.22
CA PHE A 22 -25.11 -4.82 -5.07
C PHE A 22 -25.47 -6.22 -5.57
N GLU A 23 -24.82 -7.21 -4.98
CA GLU A 23 -24.93 -8.61 -5.37
C GLU A 23 -25.34 -9.46 -4.16
N PRO A 24 -25.89 -10.68 -4.40
CA PRO A 24 -26.05 -11.64 -3.31
C PRO A 24 -24.69 -11.95 -2.68
N ALA A 25 -24.64 -12.01 -1.33
CA ALA A 25 -23.45 -12.46 -0.64
C ALA A 25 -23.20 -13.93 -0.99
N GLY A 26 -22.03 -14.23 -1.58
CA GLY A 26 -21.62 -15.60 -1.87
C GLY A 26 -21.36 -16.38 -0.57
N GLY A 27 -21.80 -17.63 -0.51
CA GLY A 27 -21.54 -18.53 0.62
C GLY A 27 -22.43 -19.77 0.59
N PRO A 28 -21.98 -20.88 1.19
CA PRO A 28 -22.83 -22.06 1.33
C PRO A 28 -23.91 -21.76 2.36
N GLY A 29 -25.13 -21.63 1.97
CA GLY A 29 -26.19 -21.65 2.92
C GLY A 29 -27.34 -20.70 2.70
N GLY A 30 -28.47 -21.32 2.55
CA GLY A 30 -29.79 -20.84 2.80
C GLY A 30 -30.33 -19.80 1.80
N GLN A 31 -31.63 -19.85 1.61
CA GLN A 31 -32.38 -18.94 0.75
C GLN A 31 -32.22 -17.46 1.13
N HIS A 32 -31.80 -17.13 2.37
CA HIS A 32 -31.56 -15.77 2.81
C HIS A 32 -30.31 -15.15 2.16
N ALA A 33 -29.25 -15.91 1.93
CA ALA A 33 -28.05 -15.42 1.28
C ALA A 33 -28.28 -15.07 -0.20
N ASN A 34 -29.22 -15.76 -0.86
CA ASN A 34 -29.56 -15.56 -2.27
C ASN A 34 -30.57 -14.44 -2.51
N ARG A 35 -31.30 -14.01 -1.48
CA ARG A 35 -32.36 -12.98 -1.58
C ARG A 35 -31.90 -11.59 -1.15
N SER A 36 -30.90 -11.50 -0.26
CA SER A 36 -30.37 -10.22 0.20
C SER A 36 -29.12 -9.84 -0.57
N HIS A 37 -29.22 -8.81 -1.40
CA HIS A 37 -28.08 -8.23 -2.14
C HIS A 37 -27.25 -7.36 -1.19
N THR A 38 -26.55 -8.02 -0.27
CA THR A 38 -25.77 -7.34 0.77
C THR A 38 -24.32 -7.08 0.38
N ARG A 39 -23.79 -7.82 -0.59
CA ARG A 39 -22.44 -7.59 -1.12
C ARG A 39 -22.43 -6.29 -1.91
N ALA A 40 -21.57 -5.36 -1.50
CA ALA A 40 -21.38 -4.07 -2.17
C ALA A 40 -20.12 -4.14 -3.06
N VAL A 41 -20.29 -3.78 -4.32
CA VAL A 41 -19.18 -3.67 -5.28
C VAL A 41 -19.13 -2.24 -5.78
N VAL A 42 -17.99 -1.59 -5.63
CA VAL A 42 -17.73 -0.25 -6.12
C VAL A 42 -16.69 -0.29 -7.23
N THR A 43 -16.95 0.43 -8.30
CA THR A 43 -16.03 0.58 -9.43
C THR A 43 -15.72 2.05 -9.65
N PHE A 44 -14.45 2.36 -9.78
CA PHE A 44 -13.95 3.69 -10.07
C PHE A 44 -13.12 3.67 -11.36
N ASP A 45 -13.54 4.46 -12.34
CA ASP A 45 -12.81 4.62 -13.61
C ASP A 45 -11.73 5.69 -13.45
N ILE A 46 -10.52 5.26 -13.18
CA ILE A 46 -9.35 6.13 -12.97
C ILE A 46 -9.01 6.87 -14.25
N ALA A 47 -9.07 6.19 -15.39
CA ALA A 47 -8.70 6.76 -16.67
C ALA A 47 -9.63 7.91 -17.08
N ALA A 48 -10.92 7.82 -16.77
CA ALA A 48 -11.94 8.80 -17.13
C ALA A 48 -12.23 9.85 -16.04
N SER A 49 -11.62 9.76 -14.87
CA SER A 49 -11.91 10.64 -13.73
C SER A 49 -11.51 12.09 -13.99
N PRO A 50 -12.46 13.04 -13.94
CA PRO A 50 -12.15 14.47 -14.04
C PRO A 50 -11.56 15.05 -12.74
N SER A 51 -11.71 14.36 -11.61
CA SER A 51 -11.21 14.80 -10.30
C SER A 51 -9.70 14.63 -10.15
N LEU A 52 -9.07 13.79 -10.97
CA LEU A 52 -7.65 13.49 -10.89
C LEU A 52 -6.82 14.41 -11.78
N THR A 53 -5.67 14.85 -11.26
CA THR A 53 -4.65 15.49 -12.09
C THR A 53 -4.00 14.47 -13.03
N ALA A 54 -3.35 14.93 -14.09
CA ALA A 54 -2.67 14.05 -15.05
C ALA A 54 -1.60 13.17 -14.37
N SER A 55 -0.86 13.71 -13.43
CA SER A 55 0.17 12.97 -12.69
C SER A 55 -0.42 11.94 -11.72
N GLN A 56 -1.50 12.28 -11.03
CA GLN A 56 -2.24 11.34 -10.15
C GLN A 56 -2.80 10.18 -10.97
N ARG A 57 -3.48 10.48 -12.07
CA ARG A 57 -4.04 9.49 -13.00
C ARG A 57 -2.97 8.54 -13.52
N ALA A 58 -1.87 9.04 -14.03
CA ALA A 58 -0.77 8.23 -14.54
C ALA A 58 -0.20 7.29 -13.47
N ARG A 59 -0.04 7.78 -12.25
CA ARG A 59 0.47 7.00 -11.11
C ARG A 59 -0.52 5.90 -10.70
N LEU A 60 -1.80 6.21 -10.60
CA LEU A 60 -2.83 5.25 -10.26
C LEU A 60 -2.99 4.17 -11.32
N ILE A 61 -3.01 4.54 -12.60
CA ILE A 61 -3.10 3.57 -13.70
C ILE A 61 -1.90 2.62 -13.69
N ARG A 62 -0.70 3.14 -13.45
CA ARG A 62 0.50 2.30 -13.39
C ARG A 62 0.46 1.26 -12.29
N LYS A 63 -0.12 1.58 -11.14
CA LYS A 63 -0.17 0.69 -9.96
C LYS A 63 -1.44 -0.16 -9.89
N LEU A 64 -2.57 0.37 -10.30
CA LEU A 64 -3.89 -0.24 -10.12
C LEU A 64 -4.60 -0.57 -11.44
N GLY A 65 -4.11 -0.07 -12.56
CA GLY A 65 -4.79 -0.16 -13.85
C GLY A 65 -5.79 0.98 -14.08
N PRO A 66 -6.45 1.00 -15.26
CA PRO A 66 -7.36 2.09 -15.63
C PRO A 66 -8.68 2.08 -14.85
N VAL A 67 -9.08 0.94 -14.29
CA VAL A 67 -10.33 0.77 -13.54
C VAL A 67 -10.03 0.02 -12.25
N LEU A 68 -10.50 0.53 -11.12
CA LEU A 68 -10.40 -0.11 -9.82
C LEU A 68 -11.76 -0.59 -9.36
N THR A 69 -11.88 -1.90 -9.10
CA THR A 69 -13.09 -2.49 -8.52
C THR A 69 -12.77 -3.07 -7.15
N VAL A 70 -13.62 -2.75 -6.17
CA VAL A 70 -13.50 -3.20 -4.79
C VAL A 70 -14.83 -3.74 -4.31
N ALA A 71 -14.81 -4.87 -3.62
CA ALA A 71 -16.00 -5.47 -3.04
C ALA A 71 -15.89 -5.65 -1.53
N ALA A 72 -17.03 -5.63 -0.85
CA ALA A 72 -17.15 -5.96 0.56
C ALA A 72 -18.43 -6.76 0.81
N ASP A 73 -18.29 -7.85 1.53
CA ASP A 73 -19.37 -8.75 1.94
C ASP A 73 -19.21 -9.26 3.39
N ASP A 74 -18.45 -8.52 4.18
CA ASP A 74 -18.09 -8.92 5.56
C ASP A 74 -19.26 -8.87 6.53
N GLU A 75 -20.26 -8.04 6.21
CA GLU A 75 -21.39 -7.77 7.08
C GLU A 75 -22.71 -8.25 6.47
N ARG A 76 -23.72 -8.44 7.32
CA ARG A 76 -25.08 -8.74 6.87
C ARG A 76 -25.85 -7.51 6.36
N SER A 77 -25.32 -6.33 6.61
CA SER A 77 -25.91 -5.05 6.22
C SER A 77 -25.29 -4.54 4.92
N GLN A 78 -26.10 -4.32 3.91
CA GLN A 78 -25.71 -3.70 2.65
C GLN A 78 -25.02 -2.34 2.88
N ARG A 79 -25.58 -1.52 3.78
CA ARG A 79 -25.02 -0.22 4.13
C ARG A 79 -23.62 -0.34 4.70
N ARG A 80 -23.40 -1.26 5.64
CA ARG A 80 -22.06 -1.48 6.23
C ARG A 80 -21.06 -1.99 5.20
N ASN A 81 -21.49 -2.88 4.31
CA ASN A 81 -20.65 -3.36 3.21
C ASN A 81 -20.30 -2.24 2.23
N ARG A 82 -21.24 -1.36 1.93
CA ARG A 82 -20.99 -0.17 1.12
C ARG A 82 -19.93 0.73 1.75
N GLU A 83 -20.07 1.02 3.03
CA GLU A 83 -19.08 1.81 3.79
C GLU A 83 -17.71 1.12 3.82
N ALA A 84 -17.68 -0.20 4.00
CA ALA A 84 -16.43 -0.98 3.99
C ALA A 84 -15.76 -0.98 2.61
N ALA A 85 -16.52 -1.17 1.54
CA ALA A 85 -16.00 -1.10 0.16
C ALA A 85 -15.44 0.28 -0.15
N GLN A 86 -16.12 1.33 0.28
CA GLN A 86 -15.66 2.71 0.12
C GLN A 86 -14.34 2.97 0.85
N ARG A 87 -14.23 2.56 2.10
CA ARG A 87 -12.98 2.68 2.88
C ARG A 87 -11.81 1.93 2.21
N ARG A 88 -12.06 0.73 1.70
CA ARG A 88 -11.06 -0.06 0.98
C ARG A 88 -10.62 0.60 -0.33
N LEU A 89 -11.57 1.19 -1.05
CA LEU A 89 -11.26 1.94 -2.27
C LEU A 89 -10.36 3.13 -1.96
N VAL A 90 -10.74 3.95 -0.98
CA VAL A 90 -9.94 5.10 -0.52
C VAL A 90 -8.55 4.69 -0.10
N GLN A 91 -8.42 3.62 0.68
CA GLN A 91 -7.13 3.11 1.15
C GLN A 91 -6.24 2.66 -0.02
N ARG A 92 -6.79 1.93 -0.97
CA ARG A 92 -6.03 1.50 -2.16
C ARG A 92 -5.56 2.68 -3.01
N LEU A 93 -6.39 3.69 -3.18
CA LEU A 93 -6.02 4.90 -3.91
C LEU A 93 -4.94 5.69 -3.16
N ALA A 94 -5.08 5.86 -1.86
CA ALA A 94 -4.09 6.55 -1.03
C ALA A 94 -2.73 5.84 -1.05
N ASP A 95 -2.71 4.53 -0.89
CA ASP A 95 -1.48 3.72 -0.93
C ASP A 95 -0.79 3.81 -2.31
N ALA A 96 -1.58 3.83 -3.38
CA ALA A 96 -1.05 3.93 -4.73
C ALA A 96 -0.51 5.34 -5.05
N LEU A 97 -1.09 6.38 -4.44
CA LEU A 97 -0.61 7.76 -4.58
C LEU A 97 0.59 8.07 -3.69
N TYR A 98 0.82 7.28 -2.64
CA TYR A 98 1.92 7.50 -1.71
C TYR A 98 3.28 7.42 -2.41
N VAL A 99 4.06 8.47 -2.25
CA VAL A 99 5.45 8.55 -2.72
C VAL A 99 6.35 8.51 -1.50
N PRO A 100 7.11 7.43 -1.28
CA PRO A 100 8.05 7.39 -0.19
C PRO A 100 9.11 8.49 -0.36
N PRO A 101 9.49 9.18 0.72
CA PRO A 101 10.52 10.19 0.65
C PRO A 101 11.85 9.55 0.18
N PRO A 102 12.67 10.28 -0.58
CA PRO A 102 13.93 9.77 -1.06
C PRO A 102 14.82 9.37 0.12
N ARG A 103 15.32 8.14 0.09
CA ARG A 103 16.19 7.62 1.13
C ARG A 103 17.51 8.42 1.14
N ARG A 104 17.68 9.28 2.14
CA ARG A 104 18.95 9.98 2.33
C ARG A 104 20.02 8.97 2.72
N LYS A 105 21.16 9.00 2.03
CA LYS A 105 22.33 8.23 2.44
C LYS A 105 22.78 8.74 3.82
N THR A 106 22.62 7.92 4.83
CA THR A 106 23.13 8.22 6.17
C THR A 106 24.59 7.83 6.24
N ARG A 107 25.44 8.71 6.80
CA ARG A 107 26.82 8.35 7.11
C ARG A 107 26.80 7.31 8.25
N PRO A 108 27.73 6.33 8.25
CA PRO A 108 27.90 5.44 9.39
C PRO A 108 28.13 6.27 10.68
N SER A 109 27.54 5.84 11.78
CA SER A 109 27.77 6.53 13.08
C SER A 109 29.24 6.41 13.49
N ALA A 110 29.71 7.38 14.25
CA ALA A 110 31.10 7.35 14.77
C ALA A 110 31.38 6.05 15.56
N GLY A 111 30.40 5.54 16.31
CA GLY A 111 30.49 4.25 17.00
C GLY A 111 30.61 3.06 16.06
N SER A 112 29.91 3.06 14.94
CA SER A 112 30.01 2.00 13.93
C SER A 112 31.38 1.99 13.26
N VAL A 113 31.91 3.17 12.92
CA VAL A 113 33.25 3.31 12.34
C VAL A 113 34.30 2.85 13.35
N ARG A 114 34.19 3.20 14.63
CA ARG A 114 35.10 2.79 15.69
C ARG A 114 35.11 1.28 15.87
N ARG A 115 33.94 0.64 15.96
CA ARG A 115 33.84 -0.83 16.05
C ARG A 115 34.48 -1.54 14.87
N ARG A 116 34.24 -1.05 13.64
CA ARG A 116 34.84 -1.60 12.44
C ARG A 116 36.37 -1.48 12.44
N LEU A 117 36.89 -0.36 12.92
CA LEU A 117 38.35 -0.16 13.04
C LEU A 117 38.97 -1.05 14.10
N GLU A 118 38.32 -1.23 15.25
CA GLU A 118 38.75 -2.16 16.32
C GLU A 118 38.77 -3.60 15.85
N GLU A 119 37.72 -4.07 15.17
CA GLU A 119 37.66 -5.41 14.58
C GLU A 119 38.79 -5.62 13.55
N LYS A 120 39.01 -4.64 12.69
CA LYS A 120 40.11 -4.68 11.70
C LYS A 120 41.48 -4.75 12.37
N SER A 121 41.70 -3.98 13.44
CA SER A 121 42.92 -3.98 14.23
C SER A 121 43.16 -5.35 14.90
N GLN A 122 42.12 -5.89 15.57
CA GLN A 122 42.23 -7.23 16.19
C GLN A 122 42.50 -8.32 15.18
N HIS A 123 41.88 -8.25 14.00
CA HIS A 123 42.12 -9.22 12.94
C HIS A 123 43.56 -9.12 12.41
N ALA A 124 44.09 -7.91 12.27
CA ALA A 124 45.51 -7.69 11.86
C ALA A 124 46.50 -8.24 12.90
N GLN A 125 46.22 -8.02 14.20
CA GLN A 125 47.06 -8.57 15.29
C GLN A 125 47.08 -10.09 15.30
N ARG A 126 45.91 -10.75 15.13
CA ARG A 126 45.83 -12.22 15.04
C ARG A 126 46.61 -12.76 13.83
N LYS A 127 46.56 -12.06 12.69
CA LYS A 127 47.30 -12.43 11.48
C LYS A 127 48.81 -12.26 11.67
N ALA A 128 49.24 -11.18 12.32
CA ALA A 128 50.63 -10.94 12.65
C ALA A 128 51.18 -11.99 13.62
N GLY A 129 50.39 -12.39 14.64
CA GLY A 129 50.77 -13.46 15.57
C GLY A 129 51.00 -14.81 14.88
N ARG A 130 50.18 -15.19 13.92
CA ARG A 130 50.37 -16.43 13.14
C ARG A 130 51.66 -16.40 12.30
N ARG A 131 51.98 -15.27 11.67
CA ARG A 131 53.24 -15.11 10.90
C ARG A 131 54.49 -15.22 11.76
N ARG A 132 54.42 -14.84 13.04
CA ARG A 132 55.54 -14.91 13.96
C ARG A 132 55.82 -16.36 14.36
N VAL A 133 54.80 -17.18 14.59
CA VAL A 133 54.94 -18.61 14.92
C VAL A 133 55.51 -19.40 13.74
N GLU A 134 55.16 -19.11 12.50
CA GLU A 134 55.70 -19.78 11.30
C GLU A 134 57.16 -19.44 11.01
N ARG A 135 57.71 -18.38 11.63
CA ARG A 135 59.15 -17.99 11.44
C ARG A 135 60.06 -18.57 12.48
N ASP A 136 59.55 -19.05 13.60
CA ASP A 136 60.33 -19.63 14.70
C ASP A 136 60.45 -21.16 14.62
N ASP A 137 59.78 -21.79 13.63
CA ASP A 137 59.93 -23.21 13.28
C ASP A 137 60.89 -23.33 12.04
#